data_fcf530d8a902e543dc72bb6e672f704b
#
_entry.id   fcf530d8a902e543dc72bb6e672f704b
#
_cell.length_a   1.000
_cell.length_b   1.000
_cell.length_c   1.000
_cell.angle_alpha   90.00
_cell.angle_beta   90.00
_cell.angle_gamma   90.00
#
_symmetry.space_group_name_H-M   'P 1'
#
loop_
_entity.id
_entity.type
_entity.pdbx_description
1 polymer ?
#
loop_
_entity_poly.entity_id
_entity_poly.type
_entity_poly.pdbx_seq_one_letter_code
_entity_poly.pdbx_strand_id
1 'polypeptide(L)'
;MYKRQAYSEQAGKNVFPSAKSLPCSTFEEMFACVKNDKADIALVPIENSQAGRVADTQRLIPDSDLNIIGEYFLEVRHNLLAVPGTNMNDIKRVHSHEQGIAQCRNKIIKLNKQMVIGADTAGSAKKISELKNKEDAAIASSLAAEIYNLEVLESDFQDAE
;
A
#
# COMPACT_ATOMS: atom_id res chain seq x y z
N MET A 1 11.03 -3.58 -3.51
CA MET A 1 10.74 -4.35 -2.28
C MET A 1 9.23 -4.47 -2.17
N TYR A 2 8.67 -5.59 -2.66
CA TYR A 2 7.25 -5.91 -2.41
C TYR A 2 7.14 -6.29 -0.96
N LYS A 3 6.75 -5.34 -0.17
CA LYS A 3 6.74 -5.47 1.29
C LYS A 3 5.46 -6.19 1.72
N ARG A 4 5.58 -7.02 2.75
CA ARG A 4 4.45 -7.31 3.63
C ARG A 4 3.70 -5.98 3.84
N GLN A 5 2.36 -5.95 3.67
CA GLN A 5 1.49 -4.79 3.95
C GLN A 5 1.19 -3.84 2.76
N ALA A 6 1.56 -4.25 1.55
CA ALA A 6 1.09 -3.59 0.34
C ALA A 6 -0.39 -3.95 0.07
N TYR A 7 -1.04 -3.18 -0.79
CA TYR A 7 -2.40 -3.49 -1.26
C TYR A 7 -2.52 -4.89 -1.88
N SER A 8 -1.44 -5.42 -2.48
CA SER A 8 -1.39 -6.81 -2.96
C SER A 8 -1.54 -7.84 -1.83
N GLU A 9 -0.99 -7.59 -0.64
CA GLU A 9 -1.19 -8.48 0.51
C GLU A 9 -2.62 -8.40 1.03
N GLN A 10 -3.22 -7.20 1.05
CA GLN A 10 -4.63 -7.03 1.39
C GLN A 10 -5.53 -7.78 0.40
N ALA A 11 -5.28 -7.64 -0.90
CA ALA A 11 -6.00 -8.40 -1.92
C ALA A 11 -5.84 -9.91 -1.72
N GLY A 12 -4.63 -10.38 -1.43
CA GLY A 12 -4.35 -11.78 -1.15
C GLY A 12 -5.13 -12.32 0.05
N LYS A 13 -5.22 -11.58 1.13
CA LYS A 13 -6.03 -11.95 2.31
C LYS A 13 -7.52 -12.00 2.01
N ASN A 14 -8.00 -11.10 1.15
CA ASN A 14 -9.42 -11.08 0.77
C ASN A 14 -9.79 -12.28 -0.12
N VAL A 15 -8.94 -12.64 -1.07
CA VAL A 15 -9.22 -13.72 -2.03
C VAL A 15 -8.87 -15.10 -1.45
N PHE A 16 -7.78 -15.19 -0.70
CA PHE A 16 -7.23 -16.42 -0.13
C PHE A 16 -6.98 -16.27 1.37
N PRO A 17 -8.02 -16.19 2.22
CA PRO A 17 -7.88 -15.92 3.66
C PRO A 17 -6.99 -16.91 4.41
N SER A 18 -6.97 -18.16 3.95
CA SER A 18 -6.20 -19.26 4.56
C SER A 18 -4.78 -19.40 4.01
N ALA A 19 -4.44 -18.65 2.94
CA ALA A 19 -3.13 -18.77 2.32
C ALA A 19 -2.03 -18.10 3.13
N LYS A 20 -0.85 -18.69 3.07
CA LYS A 20 0.34 -18.13 3.69
C LYS A 20 1.03 -17.22 2.68
N SER A 21 1.18 -15.95 3.01
CA SER A 21 1.90 -15.00 2.17
C SER A 21 3.39 -15.28 2.11
N LEU A 22 3.95 -15.30 0.89
CA LEU A 22 5.39 -15.34 0.62
C LEU A 22 5.80 -13.98 0.03
N PRO A 23 6.41 -13.07 0.82
CA PRO A 23 6.85 -11.78 0.31
C PRO A 23 8.04 -11.91 -0.62
N CYS A 24 7.97 -11.29 -1.80
CA CYS A 24 9.04 -11.19 -2.78
C CYS A 24 9.57 -9.76 -2.88
N SER A 25 10.83 -9.60 -3.26
CA SER A 25 11.47 -8.29 -3.38
C SER A 25 11.20 -7.63 -4.73
N THR A 26 10.97 -8.44 -5.78
CA THR A 26 10.69 -7.99 -7.14
C THR A 26 9.58 -8.80 -7.77
N PHE A 27 9.03 -8.33 -8.89
CA PHE A 27 8.07 -9.11 -9.67
C PHE A 27 8.71 -10.35 -10.29
N GLU A 28 9.95 -10.24 -10.77
CA GLU A 28 10.71 -11.36 -11.31
C GLU A 28 10.84 -12.49 -10.28
N GLU A 29 11.17 -12.16 -9.03
CA GLU A 29 11.25 -13.13 -7.94
C GLU A 29 9.87 -13.78 -7.69
N MET A 30 8.79 -12.99 -7.75
CA MET A 30 7.43 -13.49 -7.55
C MET A 30 7.05 -14.52 -8.62
N PHE A 31 7.29 -14.22 -9.91
CA PHE A 31 7.06 -15.16 -11.00
C PHE A 31 7.96 -16.41 -10.87
N ALA A 32 9.22 -16.23 -10.51
CA ALA A 32 10.15 -17.34 -10.28
C ALA A 32 9.71 -18.24 -9.13
N CYS A 33 9.09 -17.72 -8.06
CA CYS A 33 8.58 -18.54 -6.98
C CYS A 33 7.49 -19.50 -7.43
N VAL A 34 6.59 -19.09 -8.31
CA VAL A 34 5.56 -19.99 -8.85
C VAL A 34 6.18 -20.99 -9.84
N LYS A 35 7.05 -20.54 -10.75
CA LYS A 35 7.75 -21.45 -11.70
C LYS A 35 8.56 -22.55 -11.02
N ASN A 36 9.08 -22.29 -9.83
CA ASN A 36 9.91 -23.22 -9.07
C ASN A 36 9.17 -23.93 -7.93
N ASP A 37 7.84 -23.97 -7.96
CA ASP A 37 6.98 -24.64 -6.98
C ASP A 37 7.21 -24.19 -5.52
N LYS A 38 7.71 -22.94 -5.32
CA LYS A 38 7.86 -22.33 -4.00
C LYS A 38 6.57 -21.63 -3.53
N ALA A 39 5.69 -21.34 -4.46
CA ALA A 39 4.37 -20.80 -4.24
C ALA A 39 3.38 -21.37 -5.24
N ASP A 40 2.15 -21.57 -4.84
CA ASP A 40 1.08 -22.11 -5.69
C ASP A 40 0.51 -21.06 -6.65
N ILE A 41 0.48 -19.79 -6.21
CA ILE A 41 -0.14 -18.67 -6.93
C ILE A 41 0.67 -17.39 -6.70
N ALA A 42 0.79 -16.55 -7.73
CA ALA A 42 1.24 -15.17 -7.59
C ALA A 42 0.06 -14.21 -7.77
N LEU A 43 -0.11 -13.27 -6.83
CA LEU A 43 -1.07 -12.17 -6.96
C LEU A 43 -0.30 -10.89 -7.31
N VAL A 44 -0.43 -10.45 -8.55
CA VAL A 44 0.33 -9.34 -9.10
C VAL A 44 -0.58 -8.17 -9.49
N PRO A 45 -0.17 -6.90 -9.23
CA PRO A 45 -0.93 -5.76 -9.71
C PRO A 45 -0.75 -5.62 -11.24
N ILE A 46 -1.85 -5.44 -11.94
CA ILE A 46 -1.85 -5.25 -13.41
C ILE A 46 -2.06 -3.80 -13.77
N GLU A 47 -2.98 -3.15 -13.08
CA GLU A 47 -3.41 -1.79 -13.37
C GLU A 47 -3.92 -1.11 -12.11
N ASN A 48 -3.75 0.19 -12.05
CA ASN A 48 -4.39 1.07 -11.10
C ASN A 48 -5.17 2.13 -11.87
N SER A 49 -6.42 2.38 -11.51
CA SER A 49 -7.31 3.30 -12.23
C SER A 49 -6.76 4.72 -12.38
N GLN A 50 -5.91 5.15 -11.45
CA GLN A 50 -5.31 6.50 -11.48
C GLN A 50 -3.86 6.50 -11.96
N ALA A 51 -3.08 5.47 -11.60
CA ALA A 51 -1.66 5.37 -11.96
C ALA A 51 -1.44 4.65 -13.31
N GLY A 52 -2.49 4.02 -13.86
CA GLY A 52 -2.40 3.28 -15.10
C GLY A 52 -1.77 1.89 -14.94
N ARG A 53 -1.20 1.40 -16.01
CA ARG A 53 -0.67 0.04 -16.14
C ARG A 53 0.64 -0.17 -15.38
N VAL A 54 0.78 -1.34 -14.76
CA VAL A 54 2.05 -1.76 -14.12
C VAL A 54 2.92 -2.41 -15.19
N ALA A 55 3.82 -1.63 -15.78
CA ALA A 55 4.62 -2.03 -16.94
C ALA A 55 5.44 -3.31 -16.69
N ASP A 56 6.06 -3.45 -15.53
CA ASP A 56 6.87 -4.62 -15.20
C ASP A 56 6.06 -5.91 -15.20
N THR A 57 4.87 -5.90 -14.61
CA THR A 57 3.99 -7.08 -14.58
C THR A 57 3.53 -7.43 -15.99
N GLN A 58 3.13 -6.44 -16.77
CA GLN A 58 2.71 -6.68 -18.17
C GLN A 58 3.81 -7.23 -19.05
N ARG A 59 5.07 -6.83 -18.83
CA ARG A 59 6.23 -7.37 -19.51
C ARG A 59 6.51 -8.83 -19.13
N LEU A 60 6.36 -9.17 -17.85
CA LEU A 60 6.70 -10.51 -17.34
C LEU A 60 5.65 -11.58 -17.65
N ILE A 61 4.37 -11.22 -17.75
CA ILE A 61 3.30 -12.21 -17.97
C ILE A 61 3.51 -13.03 -19.26
N PRO A 62 3.75 -12.44 -20.44
CA PRO A 62 3.92 -13.21 -21.68
C PRO A 62 5.09 -14.19 -21.65
N ASP A 63 6.17 -13.83 -20.92
CA ASP A 63 7.41 -14.61 -20.86
C ASP A 63 7.43 -15.60 -19.68
N SER A 64 6.36 -15.67 -18.92
CA SER A 64 6.35 -16.42 -17.65
C SER A 64 6.02 -17.90 -17.81
N ASP A 65 5.41 -18.34 -18.91
CA ASP A 65 4.79 -19.66 -19.08
C ASP A 65 3.73 -20.00 -18.00
N LEU A 66 3.25 -18.99 -17.27
CA LEU A 66 2.21 -19.13 -16.24
C LEU A 66 0.85 -18.76 -16.83
N ASN A 67 -0.21 -19.33 -16.25
CA ASN A 67 -1.58 -19.05 -16.67
C ASN A 67 -2.25 -18.05 -15.71
N ILE A 68 -2.99 -17.11 -16.26
CA ILE A 68 -3.88 -16.26 -15.49
C ILE A 68 -5.11 -17.08 -15.12
N ILE A 69 -5.35 -17.28 -13.83
CA ILE A 69 -6.45 -18.11 -13.31
C ILE A 69 -7.60 -17.27 -12.73
N GLY A 70 -7.41 -15.98 -12.60
CA GLY A 70 -8.44 -15.06 -12.09
C GLY A 70 -7.94 -13.64 -11.99
N GLU A 71 -8.88 -12.75 -11.70
CA GLU A 71 -8.62 -11.34 -11.42
C GLU A 71 -9.38 -10.89 -10.17
N TYR A 72 -8.88 -9.87 -9.50
CA TYR A 72 -9.50 -9.27 -8.33
C TYR A 72 -9.35 -7.76 -8.35
N PHE A 73 -10.46 -7.06 -8.19
CA PHE A 73 -10.50 -5.61 -8.09
C PHE A 73 -10.48 -5.20 -6.63
N LEU A 74 -9.37 -4.58 -6.20
CA LEU A 74 -9.23 -4.04 -4.86
C LEU A 74 -9.51 -2.54 -4.89
N GLU A 75 -10.52 -2.10 -4.17
CA GLU A 75 -10.71 -0.68 -3.91
C GLU A 75 -9.59 -0.16 -3.01
N VAL A 76 -8.78 0.75 -3.53
CA VAL A 76 -7.69 1.38 -2.78
C VAL A 76 -8.25 2.53 -1.97
N ARG A 77 -8.40 2.32 -0.67
CA ARG A 77 -8.81 3.35 0.28
C ARG A 77 -7.62 3.85 1.06
N HIS A 78 -7.41 5.15 1.03
CA HIS A 78 -6.38 5.81 1.79
C HIS A 78 -6.92 6.27 3.15
N ASN A 79 -6.17 5.99 4.20
CA ASN A 79 -6.49 6.45 5.55
C ASN A 79 -5.36 7.32 6.06
N LEU A 80 -5.68 8.34 6.83
CA LEU A 80 -4.71 9.13 7.57
C LEU A 80 -4.42 8.44 8.89
N LEU A 81 -3.19 7.95 9.04
CA LEU A 81 -2.73 7.16 10.17
C LEU A 81 -1.75 7.96 11.02
N ALA A 82 -1.84 7.82 12.34
CA ALA A 82 -0.89 8.42 13.27
C ALA A 82 -0.63 7.51 14.48
N VAL A 83 0.34 7.86 15.30
CA VAL A 83 0.56 7.14 16.56
C VAL A 83 -0.64 7.34 17.49
N PRO A 84 -1.01 6.34 18.31
CA PRO A 84 -2.17 6.39 19.19
C PRO A 84 -2.18 7.65 20.10
N GLY A 85 -3.37 8.23 20.23
CA GLY A 85 -3.59 9.44 21.03
C GLY A 85 -3.06 10.73 20.38
N THR A 86 -2.86 10.74 19.06
CA THR A 86 -2.56 11.94 18.28
C THR A 86 -3.87 12.62 17.87
N ASN A 87 -3.92 13.94 17.96
CA ASN A 87 -5.04 14.72 17.42
C ASN A 87 -4.68 15.29 16.05
N MET A 88 -5.68 15.54 15.20
CA MET A 88 -5.48 16.12 13.86
C MET A 88 -4.70 17.45 13.90
N ASN A 89 -4.88 18.24 14.96
CA ASN A 89 -4.19 19.54 15.12
C ASN A 89 -2.70 19.39 15.46
N ASP A 90 -2.28 18.28 16.03
CA ASP A 90 -0.88 18.02 16.38
C ASP A 90 -0.04 17.74 15.12
N ILE A 91 -0.67 17.22 14.07
CA ILE A 91 -0.02 16.83 12.84
C ILE A 91 0.50 18.06 12.10
N LYS A 92 1.77 17.99 11.69
CA LYS A 92 2.44 18.98 10.84
C LYS A 92 2.82 18.40 9.48
N ARG A 93 3.15 17.10 9.42
CA ARG A 93 3.66 16.42 8.23
C ARG A 93 2.84 15.17 7.91
N VAL A 94 2.61 14.96 6.62
CA VAL A 94 1.90 13.78 6.09
C VAL A 94 2.83 13.04 5.13
N HIS A 95 3.13 11.81 5.45
CA HIS A 95 4.08 10.95 4.73
C HIS A 95 3.34 9.91 3.89
N SER A 96 3.72 9.73 2.64
CA SER A 96 3.28 8.62 1.79
C SER A 96 4.12 8.51 0.52
N HIS A 97 3.85 7.47 -0.29
CA HIS A 97 4.31 7.43 -1.68
C HIS A 97 3.73 8.61 -2.48
N GLU A 98 4.43 9.04 -3.52
CA GLU A 98 4.02 10.16 -4.37
C GLU A 98 2.57 10.06 -4.85
N GLN A 99 2.14 8.89 -5.30
CA GLN A 99 0.76 8.65 -5.75
C GLN A 99 -0.26 8.81 -4.60
N GLY A 100 0.03 8.30 -3.41
CA GLY A 100 -0.84 8.47 -2.24
C GLY A 100 -0.99 9.94 -1.83
N ILE A 101 0.12 10.68 -1.89
CA ILE A 101 0.10 12.14 -1.67
C ILE A 101 -0.74 12.84 -2.75
N ALA A 102 -0.57 12.47 -4.03
CA ALA A 102 -1.32 13.07 -5.13
C ALA A 102 -2.83 12.87 -4.99
N GLN A 103 -3.25 11.67 -4.59
CA GLN A 103 -4.66 11.31 -4.40
C GLN A 103 -5.32 11.96 -3.18
N CYS A 104 -4.54 12.50 -2.25
CA CYS A 104 -5.02 13.16 -1.04
C CYS A 104 -4.63 14.64 -0.98
N ARG A 105 -4.14 15.18 -2.10
CA ARG A 105 -3.47 16.48 -2.14
C ARG A 105 -4.33 17.63 -1.64
N ASN A 106 -5.57 17.69 -2.09
CA ASN A 106 -6.47 18.80 -1.76
C ASN A 106 -6.81 18.80 -0.26
N LYS A 107 -7.05 17.63 0.34
CA LYS A 107 -7.27 17.50 1.78
C LYS A 107 -6.04 17.92 2.58
N ILE A 108 -4.84 17.49 2.17
CA ILE A 108 -3.60 17.86 2.87
C ILE A 108 -3.37 19.37 2.84
N ILE A 109 -3.60 20.01 1.68
CA ILE A 109 -3.50 21.47 1.53
C ILE A 109 -4.54 22.18 2.40
N LYS A 110 -5.81 21.74 2.38
CA LYS A 110 -6.89 22.30 3.20
C LYS A 110 -6.58 22.23 4.70
N LEU A 111 -5.92 21.18 5.13
CA LEU A 111 -5.47 21.00 6.51
C LEU A 111 -4.15 21.75 6.82
N ASN A 112 -3.57 22.42 5.84
CA ASN A 112 -2.30 23.17 5.97
C ASN A 112 -1.16 22.29 6.52
N LYS A 113 -1.01 21.07 5.98
CA LYS A 113 0.03 20.12 6.40
C LYS A 113 1.13 20.02 5.32
N GLN A 114 2.36 19.77 5.76
CA GLN A 114 3.50 19.54 4.87
C GLN A 114 3.43 18.12 4.29
N MET A 115 3.63 18.00 2.98
CA MET A 115 3.73 16.72 2.28
C MET A 115 5.16 16.21 2.32
N VAL A 116 5.35 14.95 2.69
CA VAL A 116 6.66 14.29 2.73
C VAL A 116 6.58 13.00 1.90
N ILE A 117 7.32 12.97 0.80
CA ILE A 117 7.34 11.81 -0.08
C ILE A 117 8.24 10.72 0.51
N GLY A 118 7.67 9.54 0.69
CA GLY A 118 8.35 8.32 1.10
C GLY A 118 8.46 7.31 -0.05
N ALA A 119 9.25 6.28 0.16
CA ALA A 119 9.46 5.24 -0.85
C ALA A 119 8.19 4.41 -1.16
N ASP A 120 7.32 4.23 -0.17
CA ASP A 120 6.03 3.54 -0.30
C ASP A 120 5.09 3.90 0.87
N THR A 121 3.79 3.56 0.72
CA THR A 121 2.75 3.88 1.69
C THR A 121 2.96 3.11 3.01
N ALA A 122 3.18 1.82 2.94
CA ALA A 122 3.36 0.97 4.11
C ALA A 122 4.67 1.28 4.86
N GLY A 123 5.76 1.58 4.13
CA GLY A 123 7.03 2.03 4.71
C GLY A 123 6.90 3.38 5.41
N SER A 124 6.06 4.28 4.91
CA SER A 124 5.74 5.54 5.57
C SER A 124 5.01 5.29 6.90
N ALA A 125 4.00 4.40 6.92
CA ALA A 125 3.31 4.00 8.14
C ALA A 125 4.28 3.36 9.16
N LYS A 126 5.15 2.44 8.70
CA LYS A 126 6.19 1.84 9.54
C LYS A 126 7.09 2.90 10.18
N LYS A 127 7.59 3.83 9.37
CA LYS A 127 8.46 4.93 9.83
C LYS A 127 7.80 5.74 10.94
N ILE A 128 6.55 6.10 10.81
CA ILE A 128 5.81 6.87 11.81
C ILE A 128 5.65 6.08 13.11
N SER A 129 5.33 4.79 13.01
CA SER A 129 5.24 3.88 14.15
C SER A 129 6.56 3.81 14.94
N GLU A 130 7.70 3.80 14.24
CA GLU A 130 9.04 3.77 14.85
C GLU A 130 9.44 5.12 15.48
N LEU A 131 9.14 6.23 14.80
CA LEU A 131 9.46 7.57 15.27
C LEU A 131 8.64 8.00 16.49
N LYS A 132 7.41 7.49 16.64
CA LYS A 132 6.48 7.81 17.74
C LYS A 132 6.24 9.31 17.93
N ASN A 133 6.35 10.08 16.86
CA ASN A 133 6.16 11.53 16.87
C ASN A 133 4.73 11.89 16.48
N LYS A 134 4.01 12.59 17.34
CA LYS A 134 2.64 13.02 17.10
C LYS A 134 2.49 14.11 16.03
N GLU A 135 3.57 14.74 15.62
CA GLU A 135 3.58 15.71 14.51
C GLU A 135 3.56 15.07 13.12
N ASP A 136 3.74 13.76 13.05
CA ASP A 136 3.82 13.01 11.80
C ASP A 136 2.62 12.08 11.62
N ALA A 137 2.02 12.09 10.44
CA ALA A 137 1.00 11.16 10.01
C ALA A 137 1.41 10.45 8.72
N ALA A 138 0.81 9.31 8.41
CA ALA A 138 1.01 8.61 7.16
C ALA A 138 -0.32 8.38 6.43
N ILE A 139 -0.28 8.42 5.10
CA ILE A 139 -1.37 7.92 4.27
C ILE A 139 -1.03 6.49 3.88
N ALA A 140 -1.88 5.53 4.32
CA ALA A 140 -1.72 4.12 4.00
C ALA A 140 -3.05 3.36 4.14
N SER A 141 -3.01 2.02 3.94
CA SER A 141 -4.17 1.15 4.12
C SER A 141 -4.53 0.94 5.60
N SER A 142 -5.77 0.54 5.88
CA SER A 142 -6.20 0.11 7.22
C SER A 142 -5.37 -1.08 7.73
N LEU A 143 -4.97 -2.00 6.84
CA LEU A 143 -4.09 -3.11 7.19
C LEU A 143 -2.73 -2.62 7.74
N ALA A 144 -2.17 -1.54 7.18
CA ALA A 144 -0.94 -0.96 7.70
C ALA A 144 -1.14 -0.36 9.11
N ALA A 145 -2.32 0.21 9.40
CA ALA A 145 -2.65 0.68 10.74
C ALA A 145 -2.64 -0.46 11.77
N GLU A 146 -3.29 -1.58 11.46
CA GLU A 146 -3.32 -2.76 12.32
C GLU A 146 -1.91 -3.31 12.60
N ILE A 147 -1.11 -3.52 11.55
CA ILE A 147 0.20 -4.14 11.65
C ILE A 147 1.20 -3.28 12.41
N TYR A 148 1.13 -1.96 12.22
CA TYR A 148 2.07 -1.03 12.86
C TYR A 148 1.52 -0.39 14.15
N ASN A 149 0.34 -0.85 14.60
CA ASN A 149 -0.31 -0.32 15.80
C ASN A 149 -0.46 1.21 15.74
N LEU A 150 -0.97 1.68 14.60
CA LEU A 150 -1.33 3.08 14.37
C LEU A 150 -2.85 3.28 14.49
N GLU A 151 -3.24 4.48 14.85
CA GLU A 151 -4.64 4.90 14.90
C GLU A 151 -5.05 5.51 13.57
N VAL A 152 -6.26 5.17 13.11
CA VAL A 152 -6.87 5.80 11.94
C VAL A 152 -7.55 7.09 12.39
N LEU A 153 -6.99 8.24 12.04
CA LEU A 153 -7.55 9.54 12.37
C LEU A 153 -8.68 9.94 11.41
N GLU A 154 -8.56 9.59 10.14
CA GLU A 154 -9.58 9.82 9.13
C GLU A 154 -9.53 8.68 8.10
N SER A 155 -10.66 8.00 7.91
CA SER A 155 -10.86 7.02 6.85
C SER A 155 -11.21 7.71 5.54
N ASP A 156 -10.95 7.04 4.40
CA ASP A 156 -11.28 7.55 3.07
C ASP A 156 -10.71 8.96 2.84
N PHE A 157 -9.43 9.10 3.17
CA PHE A 157 -8.71 10.38 3.14
C PHE A 157 -8.36 10.84 1.73
N GLN A 158 -8.63 10.05 0.69
CA GLN A 158 -8.47 10.48 -0.70
C GLN A 158 -9.44 11.64 -1.03
N ASP A 159 -9.00 12.48 -1.96
CA ASP A 159 -9.86 13.53 -2.52
C ASP A 159 -11.04 12.84 -3.22
N ALA A 160 -12.25 13.41 -3.12
CA ALA A 160 -13.38 12.93 -3.89
C ALA A 160 -13.12 13.13 -5.38
N GLU A 161 -13.52 12.14 -6.19
CA GLU A 161 -13.56 12.27 -7.64
C GLU A 161 -14.58 13.31 -8.10
#